data_cab882bbe1640e5dee45677f5aab9121
#
_entry.id   cab882bbe1640e5dee45677f5aab9121
#
_cell.length_a   1.000
_cell.length_b   1.000
_cell.length_c   1.000
_cell.angle_alpha   90.00
_cell.angle_beta   90.00
_cell.angle_gamma   90.00
#
_symmetry.space_group_name_H-M   'P 1'
#
loop_
_entity.id
_entity.type
_entity.pdbx_description
1 polymer ?
#
loop_
_entity_poly.entity_id
_entity_poly.type
_entity_poly.pdbx_seq_one_letter_code
_entity_poly.pdbx_strand_id
1 'polypeptide(L)'
;VDARSSYDKDGDYSVFSGLLADDGMPEGRARILESAAFQERVNHLEGARQKLSASLEAIATHQGPLGSLFRPELEARVAWVRKPERSQRELALADAYLARRDYLRTAIFLLEGLITREVDRRKGISNNYEERDEARKALGQNDKRFKQLEWLRNALAHGQRSQDTATAKLLSDETALRDALQRFIRELSR
;
A
#
# COMPACT_ATOMS: atom_id res chain seq x y z
N VAL A 1 -9.08 11.39 -21.40
CA VAL A 1 -8.52 10.18 -20.77
C VAL A 1 -9.54 9.72 -19.77
N ASP A 2 -9.98 8.52 -19.93
CA ASP A 2 -10.98 7.92 -19.07
C ASP A 2 -10.38 7.70 -17.67
N ALA A 3 -10.93 8.36 -16.65
CA ALA A 3 -10.48 8.27 -15.27
C ALA A 3 -10.49 6.81 -14.77
N ARG A 4 -11.44 6.00 -15.23
CA ARG A 4 -11.50 4.58 -14.95
C ARG A 4 -10.29 3.84 -15.52
N SER A 5 -9.90 4.11 -16.75
CA SER A 5 -8.73 3.49 -17.38
C SER A 5 -7.45 3.80 -16.61
N SER A 6 -7.30 5.04 -16.13
CA SER A 6 -6.15 5.44 -15.29
C SER A 6 -6.19 4.71 -13.94
N TYR A 7 -7.35 4.66 -13.31
CA TYR A 7 -7.53 3.94 -12.04
C TYR A 7 -7.27 2.44 -12.19
N ASP A 8 -7.82 1.80 -13.21
CA ASP A 8 -7.65 0.37 -13.46
C ASP A 8 -6.17 0.01 -13.66
N LYS A 9 -5.42 0.91 -14.31
CA LYS A 9 -4.00 0.72 -14.57
C LYS A 9 -3.13 0.91 -13.32
N ASP A 10 -3.30 2.04 -12.63
CA ASP A 10 -2.35 2.48 -11.60
C ASP A 10 -2.93 2.38 -10.16
N GLY A 11 -4.25 2.17 -10.03
CA GLY A 11 -4.96 2.19 -8.75
C GLY A 11 -4.97 3.56 -8.08
N ASP A 12 -4.71 4.62 -8.87
CA ASP A 12 -4.70 5.99 -8.38
C ASP A 12 -6.12 6.53 -8.25
N TYR A 13 -6.62 6.53 -7.04
CA TYR A 13 -7.96 7.03 -6.74
C TYR A 13 -8.07 8.56 -6.74
N SER A 14 -6.98 9.30 -6.91
CA SER A 14 -7.03 10.76 -7.06
C SER A 14 -7.82 11.19 -8.30
N VAL A 15 -7.87 10.33 -9.31
CA VAL A 15 -8.61 10.58 -10.55
C VAL A 15 -10.12 10.75 -10.35
N PHE A 16 -10.65 10.24 -9.23
CA PHE A 16 -12.07 10.42 -8.89
C PHE A 16 -12.40 11.77 -8.26
N SER A 17 -11.39 12.55 -7.84
CA SER A 17 -11.61 13.86 -7.18
C SER A 17 -12.43 14.80 -8.05
N GLY A 18 -11.99 15.05 -9.28
CA GLY A 18 -12.71 15.92 -10.21
C GLY A 18 -14.11 15.37 -10.55
N LEU A 19 -14.20 14.07 -10.83
CA LEU A 19 -15.49 13.44 -11.15
C LEU A 19 -16.51 13.56 -10.04
N LEU A 20 -16.11 13.36 -8.78
CA LEU A 20 -17.00 13.47 -7.63
C LEU A 20 -17.40 14.93 -7.36
N ALA A 21 -16.51 15.90 -7.60
CA ALA A 21 -16.82 17.31 -7.49
C ALA A 21 -17.85 17.74 -8.55
N ASP A 22 -17.64 17.34 -9.81
CA ASP A 22 -18.56 17.58 -10.93
C ASP A 22 -19.94 16.91 -10.69
N ASP A 23 -19.95 15.79 -9.96
CA ASP A 23 -21.12 14.99 -9.59
C ASP A 23 -21.83 15.54 -8.31
N GLY A 24 -21.39 16.70 -7.80
CA GLY A 24 -22.02 17.41 -6.68
C GLY A 24 -21.46 17.12 -5.29
N MET A 25 -20.35 16.38 -5.18
CA MET A 25 -19.66 16.28 -3.89
C MET A 25 -18.99 17.64 -3.55
N PRO A 26 -19.07 18.12 -2.30
CA PRO A 26 -18.37 19.33 -1.91
C PRO A 26 -16.87 19.26 -2.28
N GLU A 27 -16.38 20.26 -3.04
CA GLU A 27 -15.04 20.27 -3.63
C GLU A 27 -13.93 19.96 -2.61
N GLY A 28 -14.03 20.53 -1.40
CA GLY A 28 -13.07 20.26 -0.33
C GLY A 28 -13.03 18.79 0.11
N ARG A 29 -14.15 18.07 -0.01
CA ARG A 29 -14.22 16.63 0.29
C ARG A 29 -13.64 15.79 -0.85
N ALA A 30 -13.94 16.15 -2.10
CA ALA A 30 -13.40 15.48 -3.28
C ALA A 30 -11.87 15.63 -3.36
N ARG A 31 -11.32 16.83 -3.15
CA ARG A 31 -9.87 17.11 -3.18
C ARG A 31 -9.07 16.39 -2.09
N ILE A 32 -9.72 15.93 -1.02
CA ILE A 32 -9.03 15.11 -0.01
C ILE A 32 -8.47 13.81 -0.64
N LEU A 33 -9.15 13.26 -1.65
CA LEU A 33 -8.67 12.05 -2.37
C LEU A 33 -7.31 12.29 -3.03
N GLU A 34 -7.10 13.44 -3.67
CA GLU A 34 -5.81 13.79 -4.29
C GLU A 34 -4.70 13.87 -3.25
N SER A 35 -4.99 14.57 -2.15
CA SER A 35 -4.03 14.72 -1.07
C SER A 35 -3.71 13.38 -0.37
N ALA A 36 -4.70 12.52 -0.21
CA ALA A 36 -4.51 11.19 0.35
C ALA A 36 -3.69 10.29 -0.57
N ALA A 37 -4.02 10.29 -1.87
CA ALA A 37 -3.28 9.53 -2.87
C ALA A 37 -1.81 10.00 -2.97
N PHE A 38 -1.56 11.30 -2.87
CA PHE A 38 -0.20 11.81 -2.79
C PHE A 38 0.54 11.27 -1.57
N GLN A 39 -0.07 11.33 -0.37
CA GLN A 39 0.55 10.81 0.85
C GLN A 39 0.84 9.31 0.75
N GLU A 40 -0.06 8.53 0.17
CA GLU A 40 0.15 7.10 -0.08
C GLU A 40 1.33 6.86 -1.04
N ARG A 41 1.42 7.64 -2.14
CA ARG A 41 2.51 7.53 -3.12
C ARG A 41 3.90 7.84 -2.53
N VAL A 42 3.96 8.75 -1.57
CA VAL A 42 5.22 9.05 -0.86
C VAL A 42 5.42 8.20 0.40
N ASN A 43 4.66 7.12 0.54
CA ASN A 43 4.72 6.17 1.67
C ASN A 43 4.45 6.80 3.05
N HIS A 44 3.73 7.94 3.09
CA HIS A 44 3.29 8.56 4.34
C HIS A 44 1.90 8.05 4.73
N LEU A 45 1.86 6.79 5.16
CA LEU A 45 0.63 6.03 5.34
C LEU A 45 -0.34 6.64 6.37
N GLU A 46 0.19 7.17 7.48
CA GLU A 46 -0.67 7.77 8.51
C GLU A 46 -1.33 9.05 8.01
N GLY A 47 -0.62 9.88 7.25
CA GLY A 47 -1.19 11.06 6.60
C GLY A 47 -2.28 10.70 5.59
N ALA A 48 -2.07 9.65 4.78
CA ALA A 48 -3.09 9.14 3.87
C ALA A 48 -4.31 8.62 4.63
N ARG A 49 -4.11 7.84 5.69
CA ARG A 49 -5.17 7.28 6.54
C ARG A 49 -6.06 8.36 7.14
N GLN A 50 -5.46 9.39 7.74
CA GLN A 50 -6.22 10.50 8.36
C GLN A 50 -7.12 11.20 7.34
N LYS A 51 -6.59 11.49 6.15
CA LYS A 51 -7.34 12.14 5.07
C LYS A 51 -8.47 11.26 4.56
N LEU A 52 -8.20 10.00 4.25
CA LEU A 52 -9.22 9.07 3.78
C LEU A 52 -10.30 8.81 4.82
N SER A 53 -9.94 8.64 6.09
CA SER A 53 -10.92 8.45 7.17
C SER A 53 -11.91 9.60 7.25
N ALA A 54 -11.47 10.85 7.03
CA ALA A 54 -12.34 12.02 7.01
C ALA A 54 -13.28 12.07 5.78
N SER A 55 -13.01 11.29 4.74
CA SER A 55 -13.78 11.29 3.49
C SER A 55 -14.65 10.04 3.31
N LEU A 56 -14.44 8.97 4.08
CA LEU A 56 -15.16 7.72 3.90
C LEU A 56 -16.68 7.87 3.96
N GLU A 57 -17.19 8.64 4.89
CA GLU A 57 -18.62 8.89 5.02
C GLU A 57 -19.18 9.64 3.80
N ALA A 58 -18.47 10.70 3.38
CA ALA A 58 -18.88 11.47 2.20
C ALA A 58 -18.88 10.60 0.93
N ILE A 59 -17.92 9.71 0.77
CA ILE A 59 -17.87 8.75 -0.34
C ILE A 59 -19.06 7.77 -0.27
N ALA A 60 -19.32 7.20 0.91
CA ALA A 60 -20.37 6.21 1.10
C ALA A 60 -21.77 6.77 0.93
N THR A 61 -22.00 8.03 1.29
CA THR A 61 -23.32 8.69 1.26
C THR A 61 -23.58 9.51 0.00
N HIS A 62 -22.58 9.74 -0.83
CA HIS A 62 -22.73 10.51 -2.07
C HIS A 62 -23.74 9.85 -3.02
N GLN A 63 -24.74 10.62 -3.50
CA GLN A 63 -25.85 10.11 -4.32
C GLN A 63 -25.75 10.49 -5.81
N GLY A 64 -24.68 11.14 -6.22
CA GLY A 64 -24.48 11.48 -7.63
C GLY A 64 -24.40 10.24 -8.53
N PRO A 65 -24.84 10.33 -9.80
CA PRO A 65 -24.84 9.20 -10.74
C PRO A 65 -23.43 8.64 -10.99
N LEU A 66 -22.41 9.50 -11.12
CA LEU A 66 -21.01 9.07 -11.29
C LEU A 66 -20.47 8.46 -10.01
N GLY A 67 -20.72 9.08 -8.85
CA GLY A 67 -20.33 8.53 -7.55
C GLY A 67 -20.92 7.15 -7.31
N SER A 68 -22.18 6.95 -7.66
CA SER A 68 -22.85 5.64 -7.54
C SER A 68 -22.21 4.57 -8.42
N LEU A 69 -21.73 4.94 -9.61
CA LEU A 69 -21.07 4.01 -10.54
C LEU A 69 -19.71 3.53 -10.05
N PHE A 70 -18.90 4.40 -9.44
CA PHE A 70 -17.52 4.09 -9.03
C PHE A 70 -17.36 3.80 -7.54
N ARG A 71 -18.41 3.97 -6.75
CA ARG A 71 -18.36 3.79 -5.30
C ARG A 71 -17.82 2.42 -4.88
N PRO A 72 -18.28 1.28 -5.43
CA PRO A 72 -17.79 -0.02 -4.99
C PRO A 72 -16.29 -0.18 -5.16
N GLU A 73 -15.73 0.27 -6.30
CA GLU A 73 -14.30 0.20 -6.58
C GLU A 73 -13.51 1.15 -5.68
N LEU A 74 -14.02 2.38 -5.50
CA LEU A 74 -13.36 3.36 -4.64
C LEU A 74 -13.35 2.92 -3.17
N GLU A 75 -14.49 2.43 -2.65
CA GLU A 75 -14.58 1.89 -1.30
C GLU A 75 -13.66 0.69 -1.09
N ALA A 76 -13.61 -0.23 -2.05
CA ALA A 76 -12.69 -1.37 -2.01
C ALA A 76 -11.24 -0.91 -1.99
N ARG A 77 -10.88 0.09 -2.81
CA ARG A 77 -9.51 0.62 -2.90
C ARG A 77 -9.05 1.29 -1.62
N VAL A 78 -9.94 1.99 -0.93
CA VAL A 78 -9.61 2.72 0.31
C VAL A 78 -9.94 1.92 1.59
N ALA A 79 -10.45 0.70 1.47
CA ALA A 79 -10.87 -0.13 2.61
C ALA A 79 -9.75 -0.41 3.63
N TRP A 80 -8.49 -0.35 3.20
CA TRP A 80 -7.33 -0.56 4.05
C TRP A 80 -7.29 0.39 5.26
N VAL A 81 -7.84 1.61 5.15
CA VAL A 81 -7.85 2.58 6.25
C VAL A 81 -8.68 2.13 7.45
N ARG A 82 -9.63 1.21 7.24
CA ARG A 82 -10.50 0.66 8.30
C ARG A 82 -9.81 -0.44 9.13
N LYS A 83 -8.63 -0.91 8.70
CA LYS A 83 -7.88 -1.90 9.47
C LYS A 83 -7.36 -1.26 10.76
N PRO A 84 -7.56 -1.91 11.93
CA PRO A 84 -7.23 -1.31 13.22
C PRO A 84 -5.73 -1.13 13.41
N GLU A 85 -4.94 -2.11 13.01
CA GLU A 85 -3.50 -2.12 13.21
C GLU A 85 -2.74 -1.57 11.99
N ARG A 86 -1.63 -0.88 12.24
CA ARG A 86 -0.80 -0.35 11.17
C ARG A 86 -0.24 -1.46 10.28
N SER A 87 0.26 -2.55 10.86
CA SER A 87 0.77 -3.70 10.10
C SER A 87 -0.29 -4.31 9.18
N GLN A 88 -1.54 -4.39 9.63
CA GLN A 88 -2.65 -4.87 8.79
C GLN A 88 -2.97 -3.93 7.63
N ARG A 89 -2.83 -2.60 7.84
CA ARG A 89 -2.97 -1.61 6.76
C ARG A 89 -1.88 -1.76 5.72
N GLU A 90 -0.63 -1.93 6.16
CA GLU A 90 0.53 -2.14 5.29
C GLU A 90 0.38 -3.43 4.46
N LEU A 91 -0.08 -4.51 5.07
CA LEU A 91 -0.34 -5.78 4.36
C LEU A 91 -1.51 -5.67 3.35
N ALA A 92 -2.57 -4.96 3.69
CA ALA A 92 -3.68 -4.73 2.78
C ALA A 92 -3.25 -3.91 1.54
N LEU A 93 -2.35 -2.94 1.73
CA LEU A 93 -1.76 -2.20 0.62
C LEU A 93 -0.81 -3.08 -0.21
N ALA A 94 0.01 -3.92 0.43
CA ALA A 94 0.85 -4.86 -0.30
C ALA A 94 0.04 -5.77 -1.22
N ASP A 95 -1.09 -6.30 -0.74
CA ASP A 95 -2.00 -7.13 -1.54
C ASP A 95 -2.63 -6.34 -2.70
N ALA A 96 -3.10 -5.12 -2.43
CA ALA A 96 -3.67 -4.24 -3.45
C ALA A 96 -2.67 -3.87 -4.56
N TYR A 97 -1.40 -3.64 -4.22
CA TYR A 97 -0.34 -3.37 -5.20
C TYR A 97 0.08 -4.64 -5.95
N LEU A 98 0.12 -5.80 -5.28
CA LEU A 98 0.40 -7.08 -5.94
C LEU A 98 -0.66 -7.42 -6.99
N ALA A 99 -1.94 -7.17 -6.70
CA ALA A 99 -3.03 -7.36 -7.65
C ALA A 99 -2.86 -6.53 -8.95
N ARG A 100 -2.16 -5.37 -8.85
CA ARG A 100 -1.84 -4.48 -9.99
C ARG A 100 -0.46 -4.71 -10.58
N ARG A 101 0.26 -5.74 -10.13
CA ARG A 101 1.64 -6.06 -10.55
C ARG A 101 2.65 -4.95 -10.24
N ASP A 102 2.37 -4.11 -9.25
CA ASP A 102 3.35 -3.15 -8.72
C ASP A 102 4.21 -3.85 -7.65
N TYR A 103 5.17 -4.61 -8.13
CA TYR A 103 6.01 -5.46 -7.28
C TYR A 103 6.92 -4.66 -6.35
N LEU A 104 7.35 -3.47 -6.78
CA LEU A 104 8.19 -2.61 -5.94
C LEU A 104 7.42 -2.11 -4.71
N ARG A 105 6.22 -1.56 -4.91
CA ARG A 105 5.40 -1.10 -3.79
C ARG A 105 4.92 -2.27 -2.93
N THR A 106 4.61 -3.41 -3.53
CA THR A 106 4.32 -4.63 -2.76
C THR A 106 5.46 -4.97 -1.80
N ALA A 107 6.71 -5.01 -2.29
CA ALA A 107 7.87 -5.31 -1.46
C ALA A 107 8.11 -4.24 -0.37
N ILE A 108 7.91 -2.97 -0.69
CA ILE A 108 8.00 -1.86 0.29
C ILE A 108 7.01 -2.08 1.42
N PHE A 109 5.71 -2.28 1.13
CA PHE A 109 4.69 -2.44 2.15
C PHE A 109 4.84 -3.74 2.95
N LEU A 110 5.37 -4.81 2.37
CA LEU A 110 5.72 -6.03 3.11
C LEU A 110 6.86 -5.77 4.12
N LEU A 111 7.90 -5.04 3.73
CA LEU A 111 9.00 -4.66 4.63
C LEU A 111 8.50 -3.76 5.77
N GLU A 112 7.70 -2.75 5.45
CA GLU A 112 7.12 -1.86 6.45
C GLU A 112 6.22 -2.63 7.43
N GLY A 113 5.43 -3.60 6.93
CA GLY A 113 4.59 -4.48 7.75
C GLY A 113 5.40 -5.34 8.73
N LEU A 114 6.54 -5.88 8.28
CA LEU A 114 7.46 -6.62 9.16
C LEU A 114 8.05 -5.72 10.24
N ILE A 115 8.52 -4.53 9.87
CA ILE A 115 9.08 -3.56 10.83
C ILE A 115 8.02 -3.18 11.86
N THR A 116 6.81 -2.85 11.42
CA THR A 116 5.70 -2.49 12.32
C THR A 116 5.40 -3.62 13.30
N ARG A 117 5.29 -4.86 12.83
CA ARG A 117 5.04 -6.02 13.71
C ARG A 117 6.16 -6.22 14.73
N GLU A 118 7.41 -5.98 14.36
CA GLU A 118 8.54 -6.09 15.29
C GLU A 118 8.50 -4.99 16.34
N VAL A 119 8.14 -3.75 15.98
CA VAL A 119 7.90 -2.66 16.93
C VAL A 119 6.78 -3.00 17.88
N ASP A 120 5.64 -3.47 17.35
CA ASP A 120 4.46 -3.85 18.16
C ASP A 120 4.81 -5.01 19.12
N ARG A 121 5.58 -6.02 18.65
CA ARG A 121 6.07 -7.13 19.49
C ARG A 121 6.93 -6.62 20.67
N ARG A 122 7.68 -5.55 20.48
CA ARG A 122 8.47 -4.88 21.51
C ARG A 122 7.66 -3.93 22.37
N LYS A 123 6.35 -3.78 22.10
CA LYS A 123 5.44 -2.82 22.74
C LYS A 123 5.87 -1.36 22.52
N GLY A 124 6.49 -1.10 21.39
CA GLY A 124 6.96 0.23 20.98
C GLY A 124 5.88 1.02 20.24
N ILE A 125 6.24 2.24 19.86
CA ILE A 125 5.37 3.18 19.15
C ILE A 125 5.66 3.06 17.65
N SER A 126 4.75 2.46 16.88
CA SER A 126 4.94 2.13 15.47
C SER A 126 5.17 3.33 14.54
N ASN A 127 4.94 4.56 15.00
CA ASN A 127 5.26 5.81 14.30
C ASN A 127 6.59 6.45 14.75
N ASN A 128 7.26 5.92 15.76
CA ASN A 128 8.55 6.43 16.23
C ASN A 128 9.67 5.97 15.28
N TYR A 129 10.44 6.92 14.76
CA TYR A 129 11.52 6.64 13.80
C TYR A 129 12.63 5.77 14.40
N GLU A 130 13.07 6.06 15.63
CA GLU A 130 14.18 5.36 16.29
C GLU A 130 13.81 3.90 16.56
N GLU A 131 12.60 3.64 17.07
CA GLU A 131 12.10 2.29 17.32
C GLU A 131 11.95 1.47 16.03
N ARG A 132 11.55 2.13 14.94
CA ARG A 132 11.47 1.49 13.60
C ARG A 132 12.86 1.16 13.06
N ASP A 133 13.84 2.04 13.25
CA ASP A 133 15.23 1.81 12.83
C ASP A 133 15.87 0.67 13.61
N GLU A 134 15.65 0.61 14.92
CA GLU A 134 16.08 -0.51 15.76
C GLU A 134 15.43 -1.83 15.37
N ALA A 135 14.12 -1.82 15.10
CA ALA A 135 13.40 -3.00 14.61
C ALA A 135 13.95 -3.47 13.26
N ARG A 136 14.19 -2.56 12.32
CA ARG A 136 14.81 -2.84 11.03
C ARG A 136 16.19 -3.50 11.18
N LYS A 137 17.06 -2.92 12.02
CA LYS A 137 18.40 -3.49 12.29
C LYS A 137 18.32 -4.91 12.83
N ALA A 138 17.45 -5.13 13.79
CA ALA A 138 17.27 -6.46 14.40
C ALA A 138 16.72 -7.50 13.40
N LEU A 139 15.71 -7.12 12.59
CA LEU A 139 15.18 -7.98 11.53
C LEU A 139 16.26 -8.28 10.48
N GLY A 140 17.04 -7.26 10.08
CA GLY A 140 18.16 -7.41 9.15
C GLY A 140 19.25 -8.37 9.64
N GLN A 141 19.39 -8.56 10.95
CA GLN A 141 20.34 -9.52 11.53
C GLN A 141 19.74 -10.94 11.64
N ASN A 142 18.47 -11.03 12.05
CA ASN A 142 17.91 -12.27 12.57
C ASN A 142 16.78 -12.89 11.73
N ASP A 143 16.13 -12.13 10.82
CA ASP A 143 15.02 -12.65 10.01
C ASP A 143 15.43 -12.83 8.54
N LYS A 144 15.44 -14.09 8.10
CA LYS A 144 15.77 -14.45 6.69
C LYS A 144 14.74 -13.90 5.70
N ARG A 145 13.46 -13.80 6.09
CA ARG A 145 12.38 -13.29 5.24
C ARG A 145 12.58 -11.79 5.01
N PHE A 146 12.94 -11.06 6.08
CA PHE A 146 13.25 -9.64 5.98
C PHE A 146 14.41 -9.39 5.02
N LYS A 147 15.51 -10.13 5.14
CA LYS A 147 16.66 -10.03 4.24
C LYS A 147 16.27 -10.31 2.78
N GLN A 148 15.49 -11.36 2.54
CA GLN A 148 15.03 -11.70 1.20
C GLN A 148 14.17 -10.59 0.59
N LEU A 149 13.22 -10.04 1.35
CA LEU A 149 12.40 -8.91 0.91
C LEU A 149 13.23 -7.64 0.68
N GLU A 150 14.22 -7.37 1.53
CA GLU A 150 15.12 -6.22 1.37
C GLU A 150 15.95 -6.32 0.09
N TRP A 151 16.52 -7.48 -0.20
CA TRP A 151 17.23 -7.73 -1.47
C TRP A 151 16.30 -7.60 -2.67
N LEU A 152 15.10 -8.17 -2.58
CA LEU A 152 14.10 -8.07 -3.64
C LEU A 152 13.70 -6.62 -3.90
N ARG A 153 13.38 -5.87 -2.85
CA ARG A 153 13.04 -4.43 -2.96
C ARG A 153 14.17 -3.63 -3.59
N ASN A 154 15.41 -3.86 -3.15
CA ASN A 154 16.58 -3.17 -3.69
C ASN A 154 16.79 -3.48 -5.17
N ALA A 155 16.67 -4.74 -5.57
CA ALA A 155 16.80 -5.16 -6.95
C ALA A 155 15.70 -4.56 -7.85
N LEU A 156 14.45 -4.54 -7.38
CA LEU A 156 13.34 -3.90 -8.08
C LEU A 156 13.51 -2.38 -8.21
N ALA A 157 14.02 -1.70 -7.15
CA ALA A 157 14.20 -0.26 -7.15
C ALA A 157 15.34 0.22 -8.05
N HIS A 158 16.43 -0.55 -8.13
CA HIS A 158 17.64 -0.15 -8.84
C HIS A 158 17.78 -0.79 -10.23
N GLY A 159 16.91 -1.73 -10.60
CA GLY A 159 16.99 -2.44 -11.88
C GLY A 159 18.27 -3.27 -12.03
N GLN A 160 18.99 -3.51 -10.94
CA GLN A 160 20.24 -4.24 -10.96
C GLN A 160 20.00 -5.75 -10.78
N ARG A 161 20.86 -6.57 -11.42
CA ARG A 161 20.86 -8.00 -11.13
C ARG A 161 21.26 -8.22 -9.67
N SER A 162 20.38 -8.89 -8.92
CA SER A 162 20.71 -9.27 -7.55
C SER A 162 21.92 -10.21 -7.53
N GLN A 163 22.85 -9.99 -6.60
CA GLN A 163 23.93 -10.95 -6.32
C GLN A 163 23.40 -12.20 -5.58
N ASP A 164 22.25 -12.07 -4.92
CA ASP A 164 21.56 -13.21 -4.33
C ASP A 164 20.88 -14.06 -5.40
N THR A 165 21.30 -15.30 -5.52
CA THR A 165 20.83 -16.25 -6.55
C THR A 165 19.32 -16.50 -6.46
N ALA A 166 18.76 -16.54 -5.24
CA ALA A 166 17.34 -16.77 -5.04
C ALA A 166 16.51 -15.57 -5.55
N THR A 167 16.92 -14.35 -5.22
CA THR A 167 16.31 -13.12 -5.72
C THR A 167 16.45 -13.00 -7.23
N ALA A 168 17.62 -13.30 -7.80
CA ALA A 168 17.84 -13.27 -9.24
C ALA A 168 16.90 -14.24 -9.97
N LYS A 169 16.67 -15.43 -9.41
CA LYS A 169 15.72 -16.40 -9.96
C LYS A 169 14.28 -15.90 -9.91
N LEU A 170 13.85 -15.24 -8.83
CA LEU A 170 12.52 -14.65 -8.74
C LEU A 170 12.31 -13.55 -9.79
N LEU A 171 13.34 -12.72 -10.03
CA LEU A 171 13.25 -11.63 -11.00
C LEU A 171 13.29 -12.08 -12.46
N SER A 172 13.63 -13.33 -12.73
CA SER A 172 13.63 -13.89 -14.09
C SER A 172 12.29 -14.48 -14.52
N ASP A 173 11.33 -14.63 -13.59
CA ASP A 173 10.02 -15.23 -13.82
C ASP A 173 8.94 -14.48 -13.02
N GLU A 174 8.04 -13.79 -13.74
CA GLU A 174 6.96 -13.01 -13.14
C GLU A 174 6.03 -13.87 -12.27
N THR A 175 5.74 -15.10 -12.70
CA THR A 175 4.88 -16.02 -11.93
C THR A 175 5.53 -16.39 -10.61
N ALA A 176 6.81 -16.76 -10.65
CA ALA A 176 7.58 -17.08 -9.45
C ALA A 176 7.67 -15.89 -8.49
N LEU A 177 7.89 -14.69 -9.00
CA LEU A 177 7.92 -13.45 -8.22
C LEU A 177 6.58 -13.19 -7.53
N ARG A 178 5.48 -13.25 -8.29
CA ARG A 178 4.13 -13.04 -7.79
C ARG A 178 3.76 -14.06 -6.70
N ASP A 179 4.05 -15.34 -6.93
CA ASP A 179 3.77 -16.41 -5.97
C ASP A 179 4.58 -16.25 -4.68
N ALA A 180 5.84 -15.81 -4.79
CA ALA A 180 6.67 -15.52 -3.64
C ALA A 180 6.09 -14.36 -2.81
N LEU A 181 5.73 -13.25 -3.44
CA LEU A 181 5.12 -12.10 -2.76
C LEU A 181 3.76 -12.46 -2.13
N GLN A 182 2.92 -13.22 -2.83
CA GLN A 182 1.66 -13.72 -2.29
C GLN A 182 1.85 -14.64 -1.07
N ARG A 183 2.93 -15.42 -1.06
CA ARG A 183 3.30 -16.26 0.10
C ARG A 183 3.68 -15.39 1.29
N PHE A 184 4.51 -14.35 1.10
CA PHE A 184 4.83 -13.38 2.16
C PHE A 184 3.59 -12.73 2.75
N ILE A 185 2.65 -12.28 1.91
CA ILE A 185 1.37 -11.71 2.38
C ILE A 185 0.64 -12.71 3.27
N ARG A 186 0.48 -13.96 2.82
CA ARG A 186 -0.22 -15.00 3.60
C ARG A 186 0.46 -15.34 4.93
N GLU A 187 1.77 -15.40 4.95
CA GLU A 187 2.54 -15.68 6.18
C GLU A 187 2.45 -14.54 7.18
N LEU A 188 2.43 -13.30 6.69
CA LEU A 188 2.30 -12.11 7.52
C LEU A 188 0.83 -11.79 7.90
N SER A 189 -0.15 -12.41 7.31
CA SER A 189 -1.56 -12.25 7.68
C SER A 189 -2.01 -13.18 8.82
N ARG A 190 -1.15 -14.11 9.22
CA ARG A 190 -1.36 -15.04 10.35
C ARG A 190 -0.83 -14.45 11.65
#